data_7b74004aebc5f357c072a54dca3d657c
#
_entry.id   7b74004aebc5f357c072a54dca3d657c
#
_cell.length_a   1.000
_cell.length_b   1.000
_cell.length_c   1.000
_cell.angle_alpha   90.00
_cell.angle_beta   90.00
_cell.angle_gamma   90.00
#
_symmetry.space_group_name_H-M   'P 1'
#
loop_
_entity.id
_entity.type
_entity.pdbx_description
1 polymer ?
#
loop_
_entity_poly.entity_id
_entity_poly.type
_entity_poly.pdbx_seq_one_letter_code
_entity_poly.pdbx_strand_id
1 'polypeptide(L)'
;MFHLLGSLYECSDNHAFFSASSGALQFACGNSWVLSRTGCITGECFILYKFDRKIRIKLLSRTKQSILYLFAVIIYNIYFHPLAKFPGPKSYAATRIPYFQALLGGQIGQAIKDLHQKYGEVVRIAPNELSFIDGEAWKAIYGTRPGHKQKPKDVRYYPPTAGGVPSIVISNDEDHSRFRRTLSHAFSETSLRVQEPLVNSYIDLLIQRLHEHCEAGNKPLDMVAWYNFTTFDIIGDLAFGEPFNCLHNSAYHKWVSMIFSNIRYGTYGNLARRFPGSKFLLRLITPTRIANGRNWHIELTKEKVKGRLAKSNDRMDFYGHILKQKDTERAMTFDEMVTNGSTLIVAGSETTATLLSAVTFYLLKNERVLSKLQQEIRASFESEKDITVTGCNQLEYLNAVLTEGLRIFPPTPTGLPRIVDADGDMVAGKWVPGGVCSQSPSDNPNLYNPNTNTSPCNRP
;
A
#
# COMPACT_ATOMS: atom_id res chain seq x y z
N MET A 1 -0.49 3.34 10.00
CA MET A 1 -0.41 4.17 8.79
C MET A 1 -1.73 4.89 8.50
N PHE A 2 -2.85 4.20 8.27
CA PHE A 2 -4.13 4.85 7.97
C PHE A 2 -4.71 5.69 9.13
N HIS A 3 -4.48 5.34 10.38
CA HIS A 3 -4.95 6.13 11.53
C HIS A 3 -4.11 7.40 11.77
N LEU A 4 -2.82 7.36 11.50
CA LEU A 4 -1.96 8.56 11.54
C LEU A 4 -2.28 9.53 10.39
N LEU A 5 -2.60 9.02 9.22
CA LEU A 5 -3.04 9.85 8.08
C LEU A 5 -4.49 10.36 8.24
N GLY A 6 -5.35 9.64 8.95
CA GLY A 6 -6.72 10.07 9.25
C GLY A 6 -6.77 11.24 10.24
N SER A 7 -6.01 11.19 11.31
CA SER A 7 -6.01 12.25 12.33
C SER A 7 -5.29 13.53 11.90
N LEU A 8 -4.32 13.43 10.98
CA LEU A 8 -3.64 14.61 10.41
C LEU A 8 -4.49 15.34 9.37
N TYR A 9 -5.46 14.66 8.74
CA TYR A 9 -6.36 15.27 7.75
C TYR A 9 -7.60 15.92 8.39
N GLU A 10 -8.01 15.49 9.58
CA GLU A 10 -9.10 16.13 10.33
C GLU A 10 -8.70 17.46 10.96
N CYS A 11 -7.40 17.76 11.05
CA CYS A 11 -6.91 19.02 11.63
C CYS A 11 -6.80 20.19 10.63
N SER A 12 -6.94 19.95 9.31
CA SER A 12 -6.81 21.00 8.29
C SER A 12 -8.13 21.49 7.69
N ASP A 13 -9.28 20.83 7.97
CA ASP A 13 -10.58 21.18 7.37
C ASP A 13 -11.62 21.74 8.35
N ASN A 14 -11.20 22.33 9.47
CA ASN A 14 -12.09 23.06 10.36
C ASN A 14 -12.26 24.53 9.91
N HIS A 15 -12.86 24.77 8.75
CA HIS A 15 -13.66 25.97 8.44
C HIS A 15 -14.58 25.69 7.25
N ALA A 16 -15.66 24.98 7.50
CA ALA A 16 -16.87 25.11 6.70
C ALA A 16 -18.09 24.89 7.60
N PHE A 17 -18.63 25.96 8.10
CA PHE A 17 -19.94 26.04 8.70
C PHE A 17 -20.98 25.58 7.67
N PHE A 18 -21.60 24.43 7.87
CA PHE A 18 -22.86 24.09 7.21
C PHE A 18 -24.01 24.75 7.96
N SER A 19 -24.41 25.91 7.50
CA SER A 19 -25.73 26.48 7.76
C SER A 19 -26.73 25.69 6.90
N ALA A 20 -27.53 24.87 7.54
CA ALA A 20 -28.68 24.26 6.89
C ALA A 20 -29.77 25.32 6.71
N SER A 21 -29.78 25.99 5.57
CA SER A 21 -30.97 26.70 5.12
C SER A 21 -31.84 25.78 4.29
N SER A 22 -33.05 25.61 4.78
CA SER A 22 -34.21 24.97 4.11
C SER A 22 -34.40 25.56 2.70
N GLY A 23 -33.97 24.80 1.67
CA GLY A 23 -34.25 25.08 0.28
C GLY A 23 -34.97 23.88 -0.34
N ALA A 24 -36.29 23.98 -0.49
CA ALA A 24 -37.11 23.00 -1.15
C ALA A 24 -36.73 22.90 -2.64
N LEU A 25 -36.30 21.71 -3.07
CA LEU A 25 -36.25 21.35 -4.50
C LEU A 25 -37.70 21.03 -4.94
N GLN A 26 -38.35 22.03 -5.58
CA GLN A 26 -39.59 21.78 -6.31
C GLN A 26 -39.28 21.09 -7.64
N PHE A 27 -39.60 19.81 -7.73
CA PHE A 27 -39.83 19.18 -9.02
C PHE A 27 -41.32 19.30 -9.39
N ALA A 28 -41.60 20.14 -10.38
CA ALA A 28 -42.89 20.23 -10.98
C ALA A 28 -43.19 18.98 -11.80
N CYS A 29 -44.05 18.09 -11.26
CA CYS A 29 -44.79 17.14 -12.04
C CYS A 29 -46.16 17.02 -11.37
N GLY A 30 -47.17 17.49 -12.09
CA GLY A 30 -48.52 17.54 -11.58
C GLY A 30 -49.08 16.19 -11.13
N ASN A 31 -49.41 16.14 -9.89
CA ASN A 31 -50.56 15.46 -9.28
C ASN A 31 -50.40 15.52 -7.77
N SER A 32 -51.43 16.01 -7.10
CA SER A 32 -51.56 16.24 -5.68
C SER A 32 -51.14 15.07 -4.80
N TRP A 33 -50.20 15.33 -3.87
CA TRP A 33 -49.82 14.39 -2.81
C TRP A 33 -50.09 15.00 -1.45
N VAL A 34 -50.99 14.36 -0.69
CA VAL A 34 -51.17 14.66 0.72
C VAL A 34 -50.09 13.97 1.52
N LEU A 35 -49.23 14.74 2.18
CA LEU A 35 -48.24 14.24 3.14
C LEU A 35 -48.89 13.97 4.48
N SER A 36 -49.04 12.70 4.83
CA SER A 36 -49.37 12.26 6.20
C SER A 36 -48.08 12.22 7.04
N ARG A 37 -48.10 12.94 8.16
CA ARG A 37 -47.05 12.94 9.20
C ARG A 37 -47.15 11.68 10.04
N THR A 38 -46.58 10.57 9.61
CA THR A 38 -46.28 9.46 10.53
C THR A 38 -45.20 8.54 9.93
N GLY A 39 -44.07 8.45 10.61
CA GLY A 39 -43.25 7.26 10.71
C GLY A 39 -42.41 6.85 9.48
N CYS A 40 -41.15 7.10 9.56
CA CYS A 40 -40.06 6.69 8.65
C CYS A 40 -39.78 5.17 8.66
N ILE A 41 -40.77 4.32 8.35
CA ILE A 41 -40.61 2.84 8.16
C ILE A 41 -41.32 2.35 6.87
N THR A 42 -41.96 3.23 6.12
CA THR A 42 -42.81 2.84 4.98
C THR A 42 -42.18 3.02 3.59
N GLY A 43 -40.95 3.50 3.50
CA GLY A 43 -40.29 3.78 2.21
C GLY A 43 -40.07 2.54 1.35
N GLU A 44 -39.65 1.43 1.92
CA GLU A 44 -39.43 0.19 1.17
C GLU A 44 -40.72 -0.52 0.78
N CYS A 45 -41.77 -0.44 1.59
CA CYS A 45 -43.07 -0.99 1.24
C CYS A 45 -43.77 -0.22 0.11
N PHE A 46 -43.49 1.09 -0.06
CA PHE A 46 -44.19 1.93 -1.03
C PHE A 46 -43.67 1.78 -2.46
N ILE A 47 -42.36 1.52 -2.61
CA ILE A 47 -41.78 1.27 -3.93
C ILE A 47 -42.25 -0.08 -4.50
N LEU A 48 -42.43 -1.08 -3.66
CA LEU A 48 -42.95 -2.39 -4.05
C LEU A 48 -44.44 -2.40 -4.40
N TYR A 49 -45.21 -1.42 -3.96
CA TYR A 49 -46.67 -1.39 -4.22
C TYR A 49 -47.03 -1.03 -5.66
N LYS A 50 -46.19 -0.30 -6.39
CA LYS A 50 -46.40 0.10 -7.79
C LYS A 50 -45.96 -0.96 -8.83
N PHE A 51 -45.30 -2.05 -8.42
CA PHE A 51 -44.92 -3.11 -9.36
C PHE A 51 -46.02 -4.13 -9.56
N ASP A 52 -46.18 -4.56 -10.82
CA ASP A 52 -47.11 -5.66 -11.19
C ASP A 52 -46.88 -6.87 -10.25
N ARG A 53 -47.98 -7.50 -9.83
CA ARG A 53 -47.97 -8.66 -8.91
C ARG A 53 -46.99 -9.77 -9.34
N LYS A 54 -46.86 -10.01 -10.65
CA LYS A 54 -45.93 -11.00 -11.22
C LYS A 54 -44.46 -10.59 -11.03
N ILE A 55 -44.16 -9.29 -11.14
CA ILE A 55 -42.80 -8.75 -10.93
C ILE A 55 -42.44 -8.83 -9.45
N ARG A 56 -43.35 -8.52 -8.56
CA ARG A 56 -43.16 -8.66 -7.09
C ARG A 56 -42.85 -10.09 -6.69
N ILE A 57 -43.63 -11.06 -7.16
CA ILE A 57 -43.41 -12.48 -6.85
C ILE A 57 -42.04 -12.94 -7.37
N LYS A 58 -41.65 -12.56 -8.59
CA LYS A 58 -40.33 -12.86 -9.13
C LYS A 58 -39.20 -12.19 -8.34
N LEU A 59 -39.36 -10.93 -7.91
CA LEU A 59 -38.36 -10.23 -7.10
C LEU A 59 -38.20 -10.90 -5.73
N LEU A 60 -39.32 -11.17 -5.03
CA LEU A 60 -39.33 -11.85 -3.74
C LEU A 60 -38.74 -13.26 -3.80
N SER A 61 -39.07 -14.00 -4.86
CA SER A 61 -38.46 -15.33 -5.12
C SER A 61 -36.95 -15.24 -5.31
N ARG A 62 -36.47 -14.32 -6.15
CA ARG A 62 -35.03 -14.09 -6.38
C ARG A 62 -34.32 -13.63 -5.10
N THR A 63 -34.94 -12.76 -4.31
CA THR A 63 -34.36 -12.31 -3.03
C THR A 63 -34.23 -13.47 -2.04
N LYS A 64 -35.29 -14.29 -1.87
CA LYS A 64 -35.24 -15.49 -1.04
C LYS A 64 -34.18 -16.48 -1.49
N GLN A 65 -34.09 -16.73 -2.80
CA GLN A 65 -33.08 -17.60 -3.40
C GLN A 65 -31.65 -17.07 -3.16
N SER A 66 -31.44 -15.76 -3.29
CA SER A 66 -30.14 -15.13 -3.02
C SER A 66 -29.75 -15.26 -1.56
N ILE A 67 -30.69 -15.05 -0.63
CA ILE A 67 -30.47 -15.20 0.81
C ILE A 67 -30.10 -16.65 1.13
N LEU A 68 -30.88 -17.63 0.63
CA LEU A 68 -30.61 -19.05 0.84
C LEU A 68 -29.23 -19.43 0.28
N TYR A 69 -28.88 -18.94 -0.89
CA TYR A 69 -27.56 -19.15 -1.51
C TYR A 69 -26.44 -18.58 -0.62
N LEU A 70 -26.60 -17.35 -0.10
CA LEU A 70 -25.61 -16.75 0.80
C LEU A 70 -25.42 -17.59 2.07
N PHE A 71 -26.50 -18.08 2.67
CA PHE A 71 -26.43 -18.97 3.83
C PHE A 71 -25.71 -20.29 3.49
N ALA A 72 -26.03 -20.89 2.36
CA ALA A 72 -25.37 -22.12 1.89
C ALA A 72 -23.89 -21.90 1.69
N VAL A 73 -23.47 -20.78 1.08
CA VAL A 73 -22.06 -20.42 0.90
C VAL A 73 -21.36 -20.22 2.24
N ILE A 74 -21.98 -19.56 3.21
CA ILE A 74 -21.42 -19.39 4.55
C ILE A 74 -21.19 -20.75 5.23
N ILE A 75 -22.21 -21.63 5.20
CA ILE A 75 -22.10 -22.98 5.78
C ILE A 75 -21.01 -23.77 5.07
N TYR A 76 -20.97 -23.74 3.74
CA TYR A 76 -19.93 -24.39 2.95
C TYR A 76 -18.55 -23.88 3.35
N ASN A 77 -18.36 -22.58 3.41
CA ASN A 77 -17.08 -21.96 3.74
C ASN A 77 -16.58 -22.37 5.14
N ILE A 78 -17.47 -22.49 6.11
CA ILE A 78 -17.10 -22.82 7.49
C ILE A 78 -16.77 -24.31 7.62
N TYR A 79 -17.57 -25.19 7.03
CA TYR A 79 -17.53 -26.62 7.35
C TYR A 79 -17.03 -27.54 6.22
N PHE A 80 -17.25 -27.17 4.97
CA PHE A 80 -17.00 -28.04 3.81
C PHE A 80 -15.88 -27.53 2.89
N HIS A 81 -15.41 -26.30 3.08
CA HIS A 81 -14.34 -25.76 2.28
C HIS A 81 -13.01 -26.49 2.56
N PRO A 82 -12.15 -26.75 1.54
CA PRO A 82 -10.84 -27.40 1.74
C PRO A 82 -9.96 -26.76 2.83
N LEU A 83 -10.17 -25.49 3.12
CA LEU A 83 -9.49 -24.77 4.20
C LEU A 83 -10.19 -24.86 5.56
N ALA A 84 -11.27 -25.64 5.72
CA ALA A 84 -11.99 -25.75 7.01
C ALA A 84 -11.10 -26.30 8.14
N LYS A 85 -10.07 -27.09 7.78
CA LYS A 85 -9.08 -27.68 8.71
C LYS A 85 -8.07 -26.67 9.27
N PHE A 86 -7.91 -25.51 8.62
CA PHE A 86 -6.95 -24.49 9.07
C PHE A 86 -7.54 -23.62 10.18
N PRO A 87 -6.73 -23.28 11.22
CA PRO A 87 -7.19 -22.48 12.32
C PRO A 87 -7.56 -21.06 11.87
N GLY A 88 -8.50 -20.45 12.58
CA GLY A 88 -8.94 -19.07 12.32
C GLY A 88 -10.36 -18.80 12.82
N PRO A 89 -10.78 -17.52 12.90
CA PRO A 89 -12.12 -17.19 13.33
C PRO A 89 -13.17 -17.65 12.30
N LYS A 90 -14.27 -18.21 12.76
CA LYS A 90 -15.37 -18.61 11.88
C LYS A 90 -15.95 -17.47 11.05
N SER A 91 -15.92 -16.22 11.58
CA SER A 91 -16.35 -15.02 10.86
C SER A 91 -15.48 -14.72 9.64
N TYR A 92 -14.17 -14.89 9.74
CA TYR A 92 -13.22 -14.73 8.62
C TYR A 92 -13.34 -15.90 7.63
N ALA A 93 -13.58 -17.12 8.14
CA ALA A 93 -13.84 -18.27 7.28
C ALA A 93 -15.16 -18.13 6.51
N ALA A 94 -16.22 -17.60 7.13
CA ALA A 94 -17.54 -17.42 6.54
C ALA A 94 -17.55 -16.41 5.38
N THR A 95 -16.97 -15.23 5.62
CA THR A 95 -16.99 -14.13 4.66
C THR A 95 -15.70 -13.31 4.73
N ARG A 96 -15.45 -12.52 3.70
CA ARG A 96 -14.31 -11.59 3.66
C ARG A 96 -14.60 -10.24 4.35
N ILE A 97 -15.80 -10.05 4.89
CA ILE A 97 -16.23 -8.79 5.50
C ILE A 97 -15.30 -8.37 6.66
N PRO A 98 -14.96 -9.23 7.65
CA PRO A 98 -14.10 -8.82 8.75
C PRO A 98 -12.69 -8.39 8.29
N TYR A 99 -12.13 -9.06 7.28
CA TYR A 99 -10.87 -8.66 6.66
C TYR A 99 -10.94 -7.24 6.09
N PHE A 100 -12.02 -6.91 5.36
CA PHE A 100 -12.18 -5.58 4.78
C PHE A 100 -12.51 -4.51 5.81
N GLN A 101 -13.22 -4.84 6.88
CA GLN A 101 -13.42 -3.90 8.00
C GLN A 101 -12.08 -3.50 8.62
N ALA A 102 -11.20 -4.46 8.90
CA ALA A 102 -9.86 -4.18 9.40
C ALA A 102 -8.99 -3.41 8.38
N LEU A 103 -9.12 -3.73 7.08
CA LEU A 103 -8.40 -3.05 6.01
C LEU A 103 -8.84 -1.59 5.85
N LEU A 104 -10.15 -1.33 5.81
CA LEU A 104 -10.71 0.02 5.69
C LEU A 104 -10.46 0.87 6.94
N GLY A 105 -10.42 0.23 8.12
CA GLY A 105 -10.03 0.86 9.39
C GLY A 105 -8.52 1.10 9.54
N GLY A 106 -7.69 0.71 8.55
CA GLY A 106 -6.23 0.85 8.63
C GLY A 106 -5.55 -0.07 9.64
N GLN A 107 -6.27 -1.05 10.19
CA GLN A 107 -5.81 -1.93 11.28
C GLN A 107 -5.50 -3.36 10.83
N ILE A 108 -5.42 -3.60 9.52
CA ILE A 108 -5.28 -4.97 9.00
C ILE A 108 -3.99 -5.65 9.48
N GLY A 109 -2.88 -4.94 9.58
CA GLY A 109 -1.61 -5.47 10.08
C GLY A 109 -1.74 -5.93 11.53
N GLN A 110 -2.33 -5.10 12.42
CA GLN A 110 -2.55 -5.45 13.82
C GLN A 110 -3.56 -6.60 13.95
N ALA A 111 -4.65 -6.58 13.18
CA ALA A 111 -5.65 -7.64 13.19
C ALA A 111 -5.04 -9.00 12.78
N ILE A 112 -4.19 -9.05 11.75
CA ILE A 112 -3.49 -10.28 11.35
C ILE A 112 -2.52 -10.73 12.45
N LYS A 113 -1.78 -9.82 13.08
CA LYS A 113 -0.89 -10.11 14.20
C LYS A 113 -1.66 -10.76 15.36
N ASP A 114 -2.77 -10.17 15.77
CA ASP A 114 -3.61 -10.69 16.85
C ASP A 114 -4.17 -12.08 16.52
N LEU A 115 -4.52 -12.30 15.25
CA LEU A 115 -4.96 -13.61 14.79
C LEU A 115 -3.85 -14.65 14.89
N HIS A 116 -2.61 -14.32 14.49
CA HIS A 116 -1.48 -15.25 14.63
C HIS A 116 -1.11 -15.50 16.09
N GLN A 117 -1.19 -14.52 16.96
CA GLN A 117 -1.00 -14.71 18.40
C GLN A 117 -2.02 -15.68 19.00
N LYS A 118 -3.26 -15.66 18.49
CA LYS A 118 -4.34 -16.51 19.00
C LYS A 118 -4.38 -17.90 18.37
N TYR A 119 -4.10 -18.01 17.07
CA TYR A 119 -4.33 -19.22 16.28
C TYR A 119 -3.05 -19.90 15.80
N GLY A 120 -1.88 -19.29 16.02
CA GLY A 120 -0.56 -19.85 15.70
C GLY A 120 -0.03 -19.44 14.31
N GLU A 121 0.93 -20.21 13.80
CA GLU A 121 1.74 -19.85 12.64
C GLU A 121 1.00 -19.78 11.32
N VAL A 122 -0.12 -20.46 11.19
CA VAL A 122 -0.95 -20.46 9.98
C VAL A 122 -2.37 -20.14 10.35
N VAL A 123 -2.93 -19.11 9.75
CA VAL A 123 -4.28 -18.63 10.06
C VAL A 123 -5.08 -18.43 8.78
N ARG A 124 -6.33 -18.90 8.79
CA ARG A 124 -7.30 -18.61 7.74
C ARG A 124 -7.90 -17.22 7.95
N ILE A 125 -7.49 -16.28 7.11
CA ILE A 125 -7.85 -14.84 7.21
C ILE A 125 -8.97 -14.41 6.25
N ALA A 126 -9.42 -15.31 5.40
CA ALA A 126 -10.60 -15.13 4.54
C ALA A 126 -11.06 -16.51 4.03
N PRO A 127 -12.24 -16.64 3.38
CA PRO A 127 -12.75 -17.93 2.94
C PRO A 127 -11.74 -18.77 2.14
N ASN A 128 -10.96 -18.15 1.29
CA ASN A 128 -9.97 -18.82 0.42
C ASN A 128 -8.56 -18.22 0.57
N GLU A 129 -8.19 -17.76 1.77
CA GLU A 129 -6.90 -17.12 2.00
C GLU A 129 -6.27 -17.50 3.34
N LEU A 130 -5.00 -17.85 3.29
CA LEU A 130 -4.17 -18.22 4.44
C LEU A 130 -3.07 -17.19 4.64
N SER A 131 -2.77 -16.88 5.90
CA SER A 131 -1.62 -16.10 6.33
C SER A 131 -0.64 -17.00 7.08
N PHE A 132 0.64 -16.81 6.83
CA PHE A 132 1.73 -17.58 7.42
C PHE A 132 2.75 -16.62 8.04
N ILE A 133 3.30 -16.95 9.20
CA ILE A 133 4.39 -16.20 9.84
C ILE A 133 5.70 -17.01 9.94
N ASP A 134 5.71 -18.23 9.43
CA ASP A 134 6.92 -19.05 9.36
C ASP A 134 7.84 -18.57 8.23
N GLY A 135 9.16 -18.45 8.49
CA GLY A 135 10.15 -18.03 7.50
C GLY A 135 10.26 -18.98 6.31
N GLU A 136 10.02 -20.28 6.49
CA GLU A 136 9.97 -21.25 5.39
C GLU A 136 8.77 -20.99 4.48
N ALA A 137 7.63 -20.52 5.02
CA ALA A 137 6.49 -20.11 4.23
C ALA A 137 6.82 -18.96 3.29
N TRP A 138 7.64 -17.99 3.73
CA TRP A 138 8.07 -16.88 2.89
C TRP A 138 8.81 -17.37 1.64
N LYS A 139 9.79 -18.27 1.83
CA LYS A 139 10.53 -18.90 0.73
C LYS A 139 9.59 -19.70 -0.19
N ALA A 140 8.65 -20.45 0.40
CA ALA A 140 7.69 -21.27 -0.36
C ALA A 140 6.69 -20.44 -1.17
N ILE A 141 6.31 -19.25 -0.69
CA ILE A 141 5.31 -18.38 -1.33
C ILE A 141 5.96 -17.43 -2.37
N TYR A 142 7.09 -16.83 -2.04
CA TYR A 142 7.70 -15.77 -2.84
C TYR A 142 9.03 -16.15 -3.49
N GLY A 143 9.72 -17.15 -2.94
CA GLY A 143 11.04 -17.56 -3.40
C GLY A 143 11.00 -18.33 -4.72
N THR A 144 12.12 -18.27 -5.45
CA THR A 144 12.36 -19.14 -6.59
C THR A 144 12.85 -20.49 -6.09
N ARG A 145 12.16 -21.58 -6.44
CA ARG A 145 12.54 -22.94 -6.07
C ARG A 145 12.90 -23.74 -7.32
N PRO A 146 14.01 -24.50 -7.33
CA PRO A 146 14.36 -25.36 -8.47
C PRO A 146 13.19 -26.31 -8.82
N GLY A 147 12.84 -26.40 -10.09
CA GLY A 147 11.77 -27.27 -10.59
C GLY A 147 10.34 -26.75 -10.33
N HIS A 148 10.17 -25.61 -9.67
CA HIS A 148 8.85 -25.00 -9.43
C HIS A 148 8.73 -23.63 -10.11
N LYS A 149 7.56 -23.37 -10.71
CA LYS A 149 7.22 -22.02 -11.19
C LYS A 149 6.95 -21.10 -9.98
N GLN A 150 7.19 -19.82 -10.16
CA GLN A 150 6.76 -18.83 -9.17
C GLN A 150 5.23 -18.86 -9.03
N LYS A 151 4.74 -18.79 -7.79
CA LYS A 151 3.29 -18.69 -7.57
C LYS A 151 2.73 -17.41 -8.18
N PRO A 152 1.69 -17.48 -9.02
CA PRO A 152 1.13 -16.31 -9.67
C PRO A 152 0.55 -15.32 -8.67
N LYS A 153 0.62 -14.04 -9.04
CA LYS A 153 0.05 -12.94 -8.28
C LYS A 153 -1.49 -12.99 -8.32
N ASP A 154 -2.17 -12.70 -7.20
CA ASP A 154 -3.63 -12.62 -7.20
C ASP A 154 -4.11 -11.35 -7.95
N VAL A 155 -4.60 -11.52 -9.16
CA VAL A 155 -5.10 -10.42 -10.02
C VAL A 155 -6.22 -9.60 -9.37
N ARG A 156 -6.90 -10.12 -8.36
CA ARG A 156 -7.92 -9.40 -7.60
C ARG A 156 -7.30 -8.41 -6.62
N TYR A 157 -6.10 -8.71 -6.13
CA TYR A 157 -5.32 -7.83 -5.27
C TYR A 157 -4.51 -6.82 -6.09
N TYR A 158 -3.86 -7.28 -7.17
CA TYR A 158 -3.06 -6.46 -8.06
C TYR A 158 -3.93 -5.97 -9.23
N PRO A 159 -4.48 -4.73 -9.16
CA PRO A 159 -5.33 -4.23 -10.23
C PRO A 159 -4.50 -4.00 -11.50
N PRO A 160 -5.06 -4.27 -12.67
CA PRO A 160 -4.43 -3.85 -13.91
C PRO A 160 -4.23 -2.32 -13.89
N THR A 161 -3.12 -1.86 -14.46
CA THR A 161 -2.86 -0.45 -14.65
C THR A 161 -3.90 0.19 -15.57
N ALA A 162 -4.07 1.50 -15.49
CA ALA A 162 -4.84 2.21 -16.51
C ALA A 162 -4.07 2.10 -17.84
N GLY A 163 -4.74 1.59 -18.87
CA GLY A 163 -4.10 1.31 -20.16
C GLY A 163 -3.70 -0.16 -20.38
N GLY A 164 -3.81 -1.02 -19.35
CA GLY A 164 -3.57 -2.46 -19.49
C GLY A 164 -2.09 -2.87 -19.52
N VAL A 165 -1.15 -1.93 -19.51
CA VAL A 165 0.29 -2.21 -19.53
C VAL A 165 0.78 -2.49 -18.10
N PRO A 166 1.39 -3.67 -17.84
CA PRO A 166 1.81 -4.01 -16.48
C PRO A 166 3.05 -3.24 -16.04
N SER A 167 3.13 -2.93 -14.75
CA SER A 167 4.38 -2.50 -14.09
C SER A 167 5.11 -3.70 -13.49
N ILE A 168 6.33 -3.50 -13.02
CA ILE A 168 7.13 -4.54 -12.35
C ILE A 168 6.36 -5.22 -11.20
N VAL A 169 5.50 -4.49 -10.48
CA VAL A 169 4.73 -5.03 -9.34
C VAL A 169 3.63 -5.99 -9.78
N ILE A 170 2.99 -5.76 -10.95
CA ILE A 170 1.80 -6.51 -11.38
C ILE A 170 2.02 -7.39 -12.60
N SER A 171 3.21 -7.32 -13.22
CA SER A 171 3.58 -8.12 -14.39
C SER A 171 3.61 -9.62 -14.10
N ASN A 172 3.49 -10.43 -15.14
CA ASN A 172 3.78 -11.87 -15.14
C ASN A 172 5.28 -12.12 -14.87
N ASP A 173 5.69 -13.38 -14.77
CA ASP A 173 7.07 -13.74 -14.43
C ASP A 173 8.09 -13.35 -15.51
N GLU A 174 7.72 -13.43 -16.78
CA GLU A 174 8.56 -13.07 -17.91
C GLU A 174 8.86 -11.57 -17.93
N ASP A 175 7.82 -10.75 -17.96
CA ASP A 175 7.93 -9.29 -17.92
C ASP A 175 8.55 -8.81 -16.61
N HIS A 176 8.19 -9.42 -15.47
CA HIS A 176 8.82 -9.11 -14.19
C HIS A 176 10.34 -9.35 -14.23
N SER A 177 10.77 -10.47 -14.78
CA SER A 177 12.19 -10.81 -14.93
C SER A 177 12.91 -9.82 -15.84
N ARG A 178 12.28 -9.40 -16.95
CA ARG A 178 12.79 -8.40 -17.88
C ARG A 178 12.93 -7.03 -17.21
N PHE A 179 11.86 -6.53 -16.57
CA PHE A 179 11.87 -5.25 -15.85
C PHE A 179 12.86 -5.24 -14.70
N ARG A 180 12.90 -6.31 -13.90
CA ARG A 180 13.83 -6.41 -12.77
C ARG A 180 15.30 -6.37 -13.22
N ARG A 181 15.64 -7.09 -14.29
CA ARG A 181 17.02 -7.07 -14.83
C ARG A 181 17.40 -5.69 -15.35
N THR A 182 16.49 -5.00 -16.03
CA THR A 182 16.72 -3.65 -16.55
C THR A 182 16.90 -2.64 -15.41
N LEU A 183 16.04 -2.69 -14.40
CA LEU A 183 16.06 -1.74 -13.28
C LEU A 183 17.15 -2.04 -12.24
N SER A 184 17.56 -3.30 -12.08
CA SER A 184 18.53 -3.70 -11.04
C SER A 184 19.86 -2.95 -11.13
N HIS A 185 20.29 -2.56 -12.33
CA HIS A 185 21.50 -1.79 -12.51
C HIS A 185 21.46 -0.40 -11.86
N ALA A 186 20.25 0.22 -11.81
CA ALA A 186 20.08 1.52 -11.16
C ALA A 186 20.21 1.45 -9.63
N PHE A 187 20.01 0.26 -9.05
CA PHE A 187 20.12 -0.01 -7.62
C PHE A 187 21.41 -0.75 -7.23
N SER A 188 22.36 -0.86 -8.16
CA SER A 188 23.68 -1.44 -7.85
C SER A 188 24.47 -0.53 -6.92
N GLU A 189 25.40 -1.10 -6.14
CA GLU A 189 26.27 -0.34 -5.25
C GLU A 189 27.02 0.78 -5.97
N THR A 190 27.52 0.48 -7.18
CA THR A 190 28.17 1.49 -8.03
C THR A 190 27.24 2.64 -8.39
N SER A 191 25.98 2.34 -8.78
CA SER A 191 25.01 3.38 -9.11
C SER A 191 24.61 4.20 -7.88
N LEU A 192 24.46 3.56 -6.72
CA LEU A 192 24.15 4.24 -5.46
C LEU A 192 25.26 5.23 -5.09
N ARG A 193 26.52 4.86 -5.24
CA ARG A 193 27.66 5.79 -5.01
C ARG A 193 27.63 6.99 -5.96
N VAL A 194 27.27 6.79 -7.21
CA VAL A 194 27.14 7.90 -8.18
C VAL A 194 25.95 8.81 -7.84
N GLN A 195 24.89 8.26 -7.25
CA GLN A 195 23.68 8.98 -6.83
C GLN A 195 23.85 9.67 -5.45
N GLU A 196 24.83 9.25 -4.64
CA GLU A 196 25.06 9.74 -3.28
C GLU A 196 25.16 11.27 -3.17
N PRO A 197 25.94 12.00 -4.02
CA PRO A 197 26.00 13.46 -3.95
C PRO A 197 24.64 14.14 -4.17
N LEU A 198 23.80 13.55 -5.03
CA LEU A 198 22.42 14.04 -5.24
C LEU A 198 21.60 13.85 -3.97
N VAL A 199 21.62 12.67 -3.37
CA VAL A 199 20.87 12.38 -2.14
C VAL A 199 21.33 13.30 -1.01
N ASN A 200 22.65 13.50 -0.86
CA ASN A 200 23.20 14.39 0.17
C ASN A 200 22.73 15.84 -0.02
N SER A 201 22.65 16.34 -1.26
CA SER A 201 22.14 17.70 -1.50
C SER A 201 20.70 17.91 -1.00
N TYR A 202 19.85 16.86 -1.06
CA TYR A 202 18.50 16.92 -0.49
C TYR A 202 18.49 16.77 1.04
N ILE A 203 19.43 16.03 1.60
CA ILE A 203 19.59 15.93 3.06
C ILE A 203 20.06 17.27 3.61
N ASP A 204 21.02 17.93 2.97
CA ASP A 204 21.49 19.28 3.36
C ASP A 204 20.34 20.29 3.29
N LEU A 205 19.57 20.27 2.20
CA LEU A 205 18.40 21.12 2.05
C LEU A 205 17.33 20.83 3.12
N LEU A 206 17.10 19.55 3.48
CA LEU A 206 16.19 19.20 4.57
C LEU A 206 16.66 19.85 5.89
N ILE A 207 17.93 19.66 6.25
CA ILE A 207 18.49 20.21 7.50
C ILE A 207 18.37 21.74 7.50
N GLN A 208 18.74 22.39 6.40
CA GLN A 208 18.57 23.84 6.24
C GLN A 208 17.12 24.27 6.47
N ARG A 209 16.14 23.63 5.81
CA ARG A 209 14.73 23.97 5.93
C ARG A 209 14.18 23.72 7.34
N LEU A 210 14.63 22.65 8.01
CA LEU A 210 14.25 22.40 9.40
C LEU A 210 14.76 23.52 10.30
N HIS A 211 15.99 23.99 10.12
CA HIS A 211 16.52 25.14 10.89
C HIS A 211 15.74 26.44 10.62
N GLU A 212 15.40 26.71 9.38
CA GLU A 212 14.62 27.91 9.00
C GLU A 212 13.21 27.90 9.63
N HIS A 213 12.59 26.72 9.74
CA HIS A 213 11.19 26.60 10.15
C HIS A 213 11.01 26.30 11.65
N CYS A 214 12.04 25.85 12.36
CA CYS A 214 11.94 25.50 13.79
C CYS A 214 12.01 26.71 14.73
N GLU A 215 12.26 27.93 14.21
CA GLU A 215 12.35 29.17 15.00
C GLU A 215 13.25 29.00 16.25
N ALA A 216 14.48 28.56 16.03
CA ALA A 216 15.46 28.23 17.07
C ALA A 216 14.96 27.15 18.08
N GLY A 217 14.12 26.23 17.63
CA GLY A 217 13.58 25.16 18.47
C GLY A 217 12.26 25.49 19.17
N ASN A 218 11.72 26.69 18.99
CA ASN A 218 10.47 27.11 19.64
C ASN A 218 9.21 26.61 18.91
N LYS A 219 9.34 26.17 17.66
CA LYS A 219 8.21 25.71 16.86
C LYS A 219 8.32 24.22 16.55
N PRO A 220 7.33 23.40 16.93
CA PRO A 220 7.30 22.00 16.57
C PRO A 220 7.09 21.82 15.06
N LEU A 221 7.78 20.83 14.48
CA LEU A 221 7.70 20.51 13.06
C LEU A 221 7.06 19.14 12.83
N ASP A 222 6.24 19.03 11.80
CA ASP A 222 5.69 17.74 11.35
C ASP A 222 6.75 16.96 10.56
N MET A 223 7.52 16.12 11.24
CA MET A 223 8.57 15.31 10.62
C MET A 223 8.04 14.32 9.58
N VAL A 224 6.78 13.89 9.68
CA VAL A 224 6.16 13.03 8.66
C VAL A 224 6.08 13.78 7.34
N ALA A 225 5.63 15.03 7.37
CA ALA A 225 5.58 15.88 6.18
C ALA A 225 6.98 16.14 5.61
N TRP A 226 7.97 16.49 6.46
CA TRP A 226 9.33 16.79 6.03
C TRP A 226 10.05 15.58 5.40
N TYR A 227 9.91 14.39 5.97
CA TYR A 227 10.44 13.17 5.36
C TYR A 227 9.77 12.86 4.03
N ASN A 228 8.46 13.09 3.92
CA ASN A 228 7.76 12.94 2.64
C ASN A 228 8.24 13.95 1.60
N PHE A 229 8.41 15.24 1.93
CA PHE A 229 8.95 16.21 1.02
C PHE A 229 10.30 15.79 0.46
N THR A 230 11.19 15.32 1.35
CA THR A 230 12.54 14.86 0.99
C THR A 230 12.50 13.65 0.07
N THR A 231 11.77 12.61 0.46
CA THR A 231 11.74 11.35 -0.29
C THR A 231 11.05 11.50 -1.64
N PHE A 232 10.01 12.36 -1.75
CA PHE A 232 9.40 12.66 -3.04
C PHE A 232 10.32 13.43 -3.97
N ASP A 233 11.08 14.40 -3.47
CA ASP A 233 12.02 15.15 -4.29
C ASP A 233 13.19 14.28 -4.75
N ILE A 234 13.76 13.46 -3.87
CA ILE A 234 14.82 12.50 -4.22
C ILE A 234 14.33 11.53 -5.31
N ILE A 235 13.19 10.86 -5.10
CA ILE A 235 12.70 9.88 -6.07
C ILE A 235 12.25 10.55 -7.38
N GLY A 236 11.73 11.77 -7.33
CA GLY A 236 11.38 12.57 -8.50
C GLY A 236 12.60 12.85 -9.36
N ASP A 237 13.68 13.26 -8.73
CA ASP A 237 14.94 13.57 -9.40
C ASP A 237 15.62 12.29 -9.93
N LEU A 238 15.69 11.23 -9.15
CA LEU A 238 16.25 9.94 -9.59
C LEU A 238 15.41 9.25 -10.67
N ALA A 239 14.09 9.43 -10.68
CA ALA A 239 13.23 8.85 -11.70
C ALA A 239 13.09 9.73 -12.95
N PHE A 240 12.83 11.02 -12.81
CA PHE A 240 12.51 11.90 -13.94
C PHE A 240 13.57 12.96 -14.26
N GLY A 241 14.67 12.97 -13.50
CA GLY A 241 15.72 13.99 -13.66
C GLY A 241 15.28 15.38 -13.25
N GLU A 242 14.26 15.50 -12.40
CA GLU A 242 13.78 16.77 -11.82
C GLU A 242 12.95 16.52 -10.57
N PRO A 243 13.13 17.33 -9.49
CA PRO A 243 12.37 17.21 -8.26
C PRO A 243 10.93 17.70 -8.42
N PHE A 244 10.11 17.40 -7.42
CA PHE A 244 8.78 17.99 -7.27
C PHE A 244 8.80 19.34 -6.56
N ASN A 245 9.95 19.73 -6.02
CA ASN A 245 10.16 20.94 -5.22
C ASN A 245 9.30 20.99 -3.94
N CYS A 246 8.92 19.84 -3.38
CA CYS A 246 8.17 19.77 -2.13
C CYS A 246 9.00 20.33 -0.98
N LEU A 247 10.27 19.95 -0.90
CA LEU A 247 11.21 20.37 0.13
C LEU A 247 11.55 21.86 0.01
N HIS A 248 11.82 22.33 -1.20
CA HIS A 248 12.09 23.74 -1.47
C HIS A 248 10.90 24.65 -1.08
N ASN A 249 9.68 24.23 -1.40
CA ASN A 249 8.46 25.00 -1.13
C ASN A 249 7.87 24.73 0.26
N SER A 250 8.43 23.78 1.01
CA SER A 250 7.93 23.33 2.32
C SER A 250 6.44 22.93 2.26
N ALA A 251 6.01 22.34 1.14
CA ALA A 251 4.63 21.98 0.86
C ALA A 251 4.51 20.79 -0.09
N TYR A 252 3.44 20.05 0.04
CA TYR A 252 3.15 18.97 -0.90
C TYR A 252 2.86 19.50 -2.31
N HIS A 253 3.55 18.96 -3.28
CA HIS A 253 3.16 19.16 -4.67
C HIS A 253 1.77 18.54 -4.92
N LYS A 254 0.94 19.18 -5.75
CA LYS A 254 -0.45 18.73 -6.02
C LYS A 254 -0.53 17.27 -6.46
N TRP A 255 0.43 16.79 -7.22
CA TRP A 255 0.51 15.39 -7.63
C TRP A 255 0.70 14.44 -6.44
N VAL A 256 1.59 14.79 -5.52
CA VAL A 256 1.87 14.01 -4.31
C VAL A 256 0.61 13.85 -3.46
N SER A 257 -0.09 14.94 -3.18
CA SER A 257 -1.36 14.92 -2.42
C SER A 257 -2.41 14.01 -3.07
N MET A 258 -2.41 13.93 -4.40
CA MET A 258 -3.33 13.08 -5.13
C MET A 258 -2.94 11.60 -5.10
N ILE A 259 -1.64 11.26 -5.07
CA ILE A 259 -1.17 9.89 -4.89
C ILE A 259 -1.74 9.31 -3.59
N PHE A 260 -1.66 10.04 -2.49
CA PHE A 260 -2.23 9.63 -1.20
C PHE A 260 -3.74 9.36 -1.27
N SER A 261 -4.48 10.26 -1.91
CA SER A 261 -5.91 10.08 -2.14
C SER A 261 -6.20 8.82 -2.95
N ASN A 262 -5.45 8.58 -4.03
CA ASN A 262 -5.64 7.42 -4.91
C ASN A 262 -5.33 6.09 -4.20
N ILE A 263 -4.34 6.02 -3.31
CA ILE A 263 -4.04 4.81 -2.52
C ILE A 263 -5.23 4.45 -1.64
N ARG A 264 -5.81 5.42 -0.93
CA ARG A 264 -6.99 5.21 -0.09
C ARG A 264 -8.17 4.67 -0.90
N TYR A 265 -8.44 5.26 -2.07
CA TYR A 265 -9.53 4.79 -2.94
C TYR A 265 -9.21 3.46 -3.66
N GLY A 266 -7.95 3.14 -3.87
CA GLY A 266 -7.53 1.83 -4.36
C GLY A 266 -7.99 0.67 -3.49
N THR A 267 -8.11 0.90 -2.17
CA THR A 267 -8.65 -0.08 -1.21
C THR A 267 -10.12 -0.41 -1.49
N TYR A 268 -10.96 0.60 -1.79
CA TYR A 268 -12.34 0.37 -2.20
C TYR A 268 -12.45 -0.37 -3.54
N GLY A 269 -11.54 -0.07 -4.47
CA GLY A 269 -11.44 -0.80 -5.73
C GLY A 269 -11.07 -2.27 -5.54
N ASN A 270 -10.21 -2.57 -4.58
CA ASN A 270 -9.86 -3.94 -4.19
C ASN A 270 -11.08 -4.68 -3.61
N LEU A 271 -11.82 -4.04 -2.70
CA LEU A 271 -13.08 -4.57 -2.16
C LEU A 271 -14.04 -4.97 -3.28
N ALA A 272 -14.27 -4.07 -4.24
CA ALA A 272 -15.20 -4.33 -5.34
C ALA A 272 -14.82 -5.47 -6.27
N ARG A 273 -13.54 -5.70 -6.49
CA ARG A 273 -13.10 -6.83 -7.32
C ARG A 273 -13.37 -8.19 -6.68
N ARG A 274 -13.56 -8.21 -5.36
CA ARG A 274 -13.74 -9.45 -4.60
C ARG A 274 -15.20 -9.80 -4.31
N PHE A 275 -16.14 -8.86 -4.50
CA PHE A 275 -17.57 -9.12 -4.29
C PHE A 275 -18.34 -9.03 -5.61
N PRO A 276 -19.09 -10.08 -5.99
CA PRO A 276 -19.95 -10.05 -7.17
C PRO A 276 -20.96 -8.89 -7.09
N GLY A 277 -21.16 -8.16 -8.20
CA GLY A 277 -22.10 -7.04 -8.25
C GLY A 277 -21.61 -5.71 -7.68
N SER A 278 -20.57 -5.71 -6.85
CA SER A 278 -20.03 -4.50 -6.23
C SER A 278 -19.44 -3.48 -7.22
N LYS A 279 -19.04 -3.92 -8.41
CA LYS A 279 -18.58 -3.02 -9.48
C LYS A 279 -19.66 -1.99 -9.87
N PHE A 280 -20.93 -2.42 -9.90
CA PHE A 280 -22.04 -1.52 -10.17
C PHE A 280 -22.24 -0.51 -9.03
N LEU A 281 -22.23 -1.00 -7.79
CA LEU A 281 -22.37 -0.15 -6.60
C LEU A 281 -21.20 0.86 -6.50
N LEU A 282 -19.97 0.42 -6.73
CA LEU A 282 -18.82 1.32 -6.75
C LEU A 282 -18.92 2.41 -7.81
N ARG A 283 -19.43 2.06 -9.01
CA ARG A 283 -19.62 3.07 -10.06
C ARG A 283 -20.61 4.16 -9.65
N LEU A 284 -21.61 3.81 -8.84
CA LEU A 284 -22.60 4.76 -8.30
C LEU A 284 -22.03 5.65 -7.19
N ILE A 285 -21.14 5.08 -6.34
CA ILE A 285 -20.60 5.79 -5.15
C ILE A 285 -19.22 6.39 -5.36
N THR A 286 -18.52 6.05 -6.48
CA THR A 286 -17.20 6.63 -6.77
C THR A 286 -17.37 8.03 -7.33
N PRO A 287 -16.91 9.08 -6.62
CA PRO A 287 -16.98 10.43 -7.14
C PRO A 287 -16.19 10.58 -8.46
N THR A 288 -16.73 11.32 -9.41
CA THR A 288 -16.08 11.60 -10.71
C THR A 288 -14.70 12.24 -10.54
N ARG A 289 -14.50 13.00 -9.46
CA ARG A 289 -13.23 13.62 -9.10
C ARG A 289 -12.10 12.59 -8.94
N ILE A 290 -12.40 11.38 -8.46
CA ILE A 290 -11.42 10.30 -8.25
C ILE A 290 -11.07 9.63 -9.56
N ALA A 291 -12.08 9.33 -10.39
CA ALA A 291 -11.84 8.79 -11.72
C ALA A 291 -10.98 9.75 -12.57
N ASN A 292 -11.27 11.03 -12.51
CA ASN A 292 -10.49 12.09 -13.17
C ASN A 292 -9.06 12.19 -12.60
N GLY A 293 -8.89 12.04 -11.29
CA GLY A 293 -7.58 12.06 -10.64
C GLY A 293 -6.63 10.96 -11.14
N ARG A 294 -7.16 9.77 -11.41
CA ARG A 294 -6.36 8.66 -11.96
C ARG A 294 -5.86 8.97 -13.38
N ASN A 295 -6.71 9.50 -14.23
CA ASN A 295 -6.33 9.86 -15.60
C ASN A 295 -5.29 10.99 -15.60
N TRP A 296 -5.49 12.00 -14.77
CA TRP A 296 -4.54 13.10 -14.63
C TRP A 296 -3.17 12.61 -14.11
N HIS A 297 -3.13 11.69 -13.15
CA HIS A 297 -1.88 11.08 -12.67
C HIS A 297 -1.10 10.40 -13.81
N ILE A 298 -1.79 9.68 -14.69
CA ILE A 298 -1.16 9.00 -15.82
C ILE A 298 -0.63 10.02 -16.83
N GLU A 299 -1.42 11.03 -17.19
CA GLU A 299 -0.99 12.04 -18.15
C GLU A 299 0.22 12.83 -17.62
N LEU A 300 0.22 13.17 -16.32
CA LEU A 300 1.38 13.83 -15.71
C LEU A 300 2.62 12.92 -15.69
N THR A 301 2.44 11.63 -15.41
CA THR A 301 3.55 10.66 -15.49
C THR A 301 4.09 10.57 -16.93
N LYS A 302 3.21 10.55 -17.95
CA LYS A 302 3.62 10.57 -19.35
C LYS A 302 4.42 11.82 -19.70
N GLU A 303 3.96 12.99 -19.24
CA GLU A 303 4.64 14.27 -19.44
C GLU A 303 6.05 14.24 -18.82
N LYS A 304 6.18 13.81 -17.57
CA LYS A 304 7.47 13.66 -16.88
C LYS A 304 8.41 12.70 -17.60
N VAL A 305 7.91 11.54 -18.03
CA VAL A 305 8.71 10.56 -18.79
C VAL A 305 9.16 11.17 -20.13
N LYS A 306 8.27 11.81 -20.87
CA LYS A 306 8.63 12.50 -22.12
C LYS A 306 9.70 13.57 -21.88
N GLY A 307 9.53 14.40 -20.85
CA GLY A 307 10.50 15.42 -20.47
C GLY A 307 11.87 14.81 -20.15
N ARG A 308 11.89 13.67 -19.42
CA ARG A 308 13.15 12.99 -19.14
C ARG A 308 13.81 12.40 -20.39
N LEU A 309 13.03 11.80 -21.29
CA LEU A 309 13.54 11.22 -22.54
C LEU A 309 14.09 12.28 -23.51
N ALA A 310 13.63 13.52 -23.41
CA ALA A 310 14.14 14.64 -24.19
C ALA A 310 15.46 15.22 -23.65
N LYS A 311 15.85 14.89 -22.40
CA LYS A 311 17.13 15.32 -21.80
C LYS A 311 18.27 14.40 -22.23
N SER A 312 19.53 14.85 -22.03
CA SER A 312 20.73 14.03 -22.29
C SER A 312 20.67 12.67 -21.57
N ASN A 313 21.20 11.63 -22.24
CA ASN A 313 21.27 10.26 -21.70
C ASN A 313 22.48 10.04 -20.76
N ASP A 314 23.33 11.05 -20.53
CA ASP A 314 24.57 10.91 -19.76
C ASP A 314 24.31 10.83 -18.25
N ARG A 315 23.10 11.17 -17.80
CA ARG A 315 22.76 11.13 -16.39
C ARG A 315 22.53 9.69 -15.93
N MET A 316 23.19 9.30 -14.83
CA MET A 316 23.09 7.97 -14.20
C MET A 316 21.91 7.89 -13.23
N ASP A 317 20.72 8.22 -13.70
CA ASP A 317 19.44 8.02 -13.01
C ASP A 317 18.72 6.74 -13.51
N PHE A 318 17.53 6.46 -12.99
CA PHE A 318 16.82 5.24 -13.35
C PHE A 318 16.51 5.14 -14.85
N TYR A 319 16.11 6.23 -15.47
CA TYR A 319 15.85 6.25 -16.92
C TYR A 319 17.12 6.21 -17.76
N GLY A 320 18.22 6.74 -17.27
CA GLY A 320 19.54 6.59 -17.92
C GLY A 320 19.92 5.11 -18.04
N HIS A 321 19.66 4.31 -16.99
CA HIS A 321 19.90 2.87 -17.04
C HIS A 321 18.91 2.14 -17.97
N ILE A 322 17.63 2.52 -17.99
CA ILE A 322 16.62 1.95 -18.91
C ILE A 322 17.01 2.25 -20.35
N LEU A 323 17.40 3.47 -20.67
CA LEU A 323 17.77 3.92 -22.01
C LEU A 323 19.02 3.24 -22.56
N LYS A 324 19.98 2.84 -21.70
CA LYS A 324 21.13 2.03 -22.12
C LYS A 324 20.73 0.64 -22.64
N GLN A 325 19.52 0.17 -22.34
CA GLN A 325 19.00 -1.13 -22.78
C GLN A 325 18.02 -1.02 -23.96
N LYS A 326 17.85 0.19 -24.56
CA LYS A 326 16.81 0.46 -25.60
C LYS A 326 16.93 -0.42 -26.85
N ASP A 327 18.15 -0.82 -27.21
CA ASP A 327 18.44 -1.61 -28.41
C ASP A 327 18.64 -3.11 -28.09
N THR A 328 18.17 -3.57 -26.96
CA THR A 328 18.28 -4.97 -26.49
C THR A 328 16.89 -5.60 -26.34
N GLU A 329 16.83 -6.92 -26.19
CA GLU A 329 15.62 -7.66 -25.85
C GLU A 329 15.00 -7.24 -24.49
N ARG A 330 15.75 -6.46 -23.69
CA ARG A 330 15.29 -5.93 -22.40
C ARG A 330 14.66 -4.55 -22.49
N ALA A 331 14.57 -4.00 -23.72
CA ALA A 331 13.99 -2.68 -23.94
C ALA A 331 12.58 -2.57 -23.33
N MET A 332 12.31 -1.42 -22.71
CA MET A 332 10.97 -1.06 -22.25
C MET A 332 10.29 -0.16 -23.27
N THR A 333 9.04 -0.44 -23.58
CA THR A 333 8.20 0.46 -24.36
C THR A 333 7.93 1.75 -23.58
N PHE A 334 7.49 2.80 -24.27
CA PHE A 334 7.14 4.06 -23.61
C PHE A 334 6.08 3.88 -22.52
N ASP A 335 5.03 3.09 -22.79
CA ASP A 335 3.95 2.85 -21.83
C ASP A 335 4.43 2.00 -20.63
N GLU A 336 5.34 1.07 -20.82
CA GLU A 336 6.01 0.36 -19.73
C GLU A 336 6.90 1.29 -18.88
N MET A 337 7.60 2.21 -19.51
CA MET A 337 8.34 3.25 -18.80
C MET A 337 7.42 4.12 -17.95
N VAL A 338 6.28 4.55 -18.49
CA VAL A 338 5.27 5.33 -17.75
C VAL A 338 4.74 4.57 -16.55
N THR A 339 4.33 3.30 -16.72
CA THR A 339 3.76 2.52 -15.62
C THR A 339 4.79 2.17 -14.55
N ASN A 340 6.03 1.88 -14.93
CA ASN A 340 7.12 1.63 -14.00
C ASN A 340 7.57 2.92 -13.28
N GLY A 341 7.63 4.06 -13.98
CA GLY A 341 7.90 5.36 -13.37
C GLY A 341 6.88 5.74 -12.30
N SER A 342 5.59 5.56 -12.60
CA SER A 342 4.51 5.73 -11.60
C SER A 342 4.70 4.82 -10.38
N THR A 343 5.12 3.57 -10.61
CA THR A 343 5.36 2.61 -9.53
C THR A 343 6.57 3.00 -8.68
N LEU A 344 7.67 3.43 -9.30
CA LEU A 344 8.90 3.84 -8.61
C LEU A 344 8.66 5.04 -7.70
N ILE A 345 7.88 6.04 -8.14
CA ILE A 345 7.54 7.21 -7.33
C ILE A 345 6.81 6.78 -6.05
N VAL A 346 5.76 5.97 -6.18
CA VAL A 346 4.98 5.53 -5.02
C VAL A 346 5.80 4.63 -4.10
N ALA A 347 6.55 3.69 -4.67
CA ALA A 347 7.33 2.74 -3.88
C ALA A 347 8.50 3.39 -3.15
N GLY A 348 9.22 4.30 -3.78
CA GLY A 348 10.43 4.91 -3.22
C GLY A 348 10.18 6.03 -2.23
N SER A 349 9.05 6.72 -2.32
CA SER A 349 8.75 7.86 -1.42
C SER A 349 8.12 7.42 -0.11
N GLU A 350 6.91 6.90 -0.16
CA GLU A 350 6.08 6.59 1.02
C GLU A 350 6.71 5.59 1.98
N THR A 351 7.32 4.54 1.45
CA THR A 351 7.89 3.48 2.29
C THR A 351 9.06 4.00 3.12
N THR A 352 9.94 4.78 2.50
CA THR A 352 11.12 5.37 3.16
C THR A 352 10.69 6.43 4.18
N ALA A 353 9.80 7.36 3.82
CA ALA A 353 9.30 8.37 4.74
C ALA A 353 8.58 7.74 5.95
N THR A 354 7.82 6.67 5.73
CA THR A 354 7.15 5.92 6.81
C THR A 354 8.17 5.31 7.78
N LEU A 355 9.23 4.68 7.28
CA LEU A 355 10.28 4.11 8.12
C LEU A 355 11.01 5.19 8.90
N LEU A 356 11.43 6.27 8.25
CA LEU A 356 12.12 7.40 8.91
C LEU A 356 11.26 8.00 10.01
N SER A 357 9.97 8.22 9.75
CA SER A 357 9.03 8.74 10.75
C SER A 357 8.89 7.82 11.96
N ALA A 358 8.76 6.52 11.71
CA ALA A 358 8.65 5.52 12.76
C ALA A 358 9.93 5.43 13.61
N VAL A 359 11.08 5.32 12.95
CA VAL A 359 12.39 5.24 13.63
C VAL A 359 12.62 6.49 14.48
N THR A 360 12.37 7.67 13.93
CA THR A 360 12.49 8.94 14.69
C THR A 360 11.59 8.93 15.92
N PHE A 361 10.31 8.54 15.78
CA PHE A 361 9.39 8.46 16.90
C PHE A 361 9.87 7.50 17.98
N TYR A 362 10.31 6.30 17.61
CA TYR A 362 10.77 5.31 18.58
C TYR A 362 12.11 5.69 19.23
N LEU A 363 13.03 6.33 18.51
CA LEU A 363 14.28 6.86 19.07
C LEU A 363 13.99 7.92 20.13
N LEU A 364 13.10 8.88 19.85
CA LEU A 364 12.70 9.92 20.80
C LEU A 364 11.99 9.37 22.05
N LYS A 365 11.38 8.19 21.96
CA LYS A 365 10.75 7.49 23.09
C LYS A 365 11.75 6.63 23.89
N ASN A 366 12.94 6.37 23.36
CA ASN A 366 13.92 5.47 23.92
C ASN A 366 15.30 6.15 24.00
N GLU A 367 15.46 7.03 24.97
CA GLU A 367 16.67 7.87 25.16
C GLU A 367 17.98 7.04 25.20
N ARG A 368 17.96 5.86 25.83
CA ARG A 368 19.12 4.95 25.88
C ARG A 368 19.54 4.51 24.46
N VAL A 369 18.58 4.18 23.59
CA VAL A 369 18.84 3.74 22.22
C VAL A 369 19.35 4.91 21.39
N LEU A 370 18.73 6.09 21.54
CA LEU A 370 19.13 7.32 20.86
C LEU A 370 20.56 7.71 21.24
N SER A 371 20.90 7.72 22.52
CA SER A 371 22.23 8.09 23.02
C SER A 371 23.31 7.13 22.50
N LYS A 372 23.05 5.81 22.50
CA LYS A 372 23.99 4.81 21.98
C LYS A 372 24.19 4.97 20.47
N LEU A 373 23.12 5.23 19.71
CA LEU A 373 23.24 5.51 18.28
C LEU A 373 24.02 6.78 17.97
N GLN A 374 23.77 7.85 18.71
CA GLN A 374 24.52 9.11 18.59
C GLN A 374 26.00 8.92 18.91
N GLN A 375 26.32 8.10 19.92
CA GLN A 375 27.69 7.80 20.29
C GLN A 375 28.41 7.03 19.16
N GLU A 376 27.79 6.00 18.57
CA GLU A 376 28.36 5.26 17.44
C GLU A 376 28.65 6.18 16.25
N ILE A 377 27.66 6.99 15.85
CA ILE A 377 27.79 7.88 14.68
C ILE A 377 28.90 8.92 14.92
N ARG A 378 28.90 9.58 16.08
CA ARG A 378 29.92 10.62 16.40
C ARG A 378 31.32 10.05 16.60
N ALA A 379 31.46 8.79 16.98
CA ALA A 379 32.76 8.13 17.08
C ALA A 379 33.29 7.67 15.71
N SER A 380 32.41 7.48 14.73
CA SER A 380 32.76 6.92 13.43
C SER A 380 33.05 7.98 12.35
N PHE A 381 32.53 9.20 12.52
CA PHE A 381 32.72 10.29 11.56
C PHE A 381 33.23 11.56 12.27
N GLU A 382 34.26 12.18 11.71
CA GLU A 382 34.83 13.41 12.25
C GLU A 382 33.97 14.64 11.90
N SER A 383 33.33 14.61 10.73
CA SER A 383 32.44 15.68 10.28
C SER A 383 31.25 15.13 9.49
N GLU A 384 30.21 15.97 9.30
CA GLU A 384 29.04 15.62 8.47
C GLU A 384 29.41 15.26 7.04
N LYS A 385 30.51 15.82 6.49
CA LYS A 385 30.98 15.56 5.13
C LYS A 385 31.59 14.16 4.96
N ASP A 386 31.99 13.52 6.06
CA ASP A 386 32.56 12.18 6.06
C ASP A 386 31.47 11.08 6.10
N ILE A 387 30.22 11.47 6.32
CA ILE A 387 29.08 10.56 6.34
C ILE A 387 28.80 10.10 4.90
N THR A 388 29.09 8.84 4.62
CA THR A 388 28.86 8.20 3.32
C THR A 388 27.98 6.98 3.46
N VAL A 389 27.31 6.57 2.37
CA VAL A 389 26.52 5.33 2.32
C VAL A 389 27.37 4.13 2.72
N THR A 390 28.63 4.08 2.22
CA THR A 390 29.57 3.00 2.56
C THR A 390 29.91 3.00 4.04
N GLY A 391 30.19 4.16 4.63
CA GLY A 391 30.45 4.30 6.06
C GLY A 391 29.26 3.91 6.92
N CYS A 392 28.06 4.39 6.59
CA CYS A 392 26.82 4.03 7.28
C CYS A 392 26.52 2.53 7.27
N ASN A 393 26.82 1.84 6.16
CA ASN A 393 26.64 0.39 6.05
C ASN A 393 27.54 -0.42 7.00
N GLN A 394 28.61 0.18 7.51
CA GLN A 394 29.54 -0.46 8.47
C GLN A 394 29.12 -0.25 9.92
N LEU A 395 28.17 0.64 10.21
CA LEU A 395 27.68 0.93 11.55
C LEU A 395 26.71 -0.15 12.02
N GLU A 396 27.17 -1.02 12.91
CA GLU A 396 26.38 -2.18 13.36
C GLU A 396 25.10 -1.75 14.12
N TYR A 397 25.22 -0.78 15.01
CA TYR A 397 24.10 -0.34 15.80
C TYR A 397 23.07 0.45 14.98
N LEU A 398 23.51 1.30 14.05
CA LEU A 398 22.62 1.99 13.11
C LEU A 398 21.81 0.97 12.29
N ASN A 399 22.49 -0.03 11.73
CA ASN A 399 21.81 -1.07 10.95
C ASN A 399 20.84 -1.91 11.78
N ALA A 400 21.18 -2.18 13.07
CA ALA A 400 20.29 -2.83 14.02
C ALA A 400 19.04 -1.98 14.31
N VAL A 401 19.20 -0.67 14.49
CA VAL A 401 18.09 0.29 14.70
C VAL A 401 17.16 0.34 13.50
N LEU A 402 17.70 0.42 12.29
CA LEU A 402 16.90 0.43 11.05
C LEU A 402 16.15 -0.89 10.86
N THR A 403 16.81 -2.03 11.11
CA THR A 403 16.19 -3.36 11.04
C THR A 403 15.07 -3.51 12.07
N GLU A 404 15.29 -3.02 13.29
CA GLU A 404 14.26 -3.01 14.33
C GLU A 404 13.10 -2.07 13.98
N GLY A 405 13.37 -0.93 13.37
CA GLY A 405 12.36 -0.02 12.85
C GLY A 405 11.46 -0.70 11.82
N LEU A 406 12.05 -1.41 10.85
CA LEU A 406 11.32 -2.22 9.88
C LEU A 406 10.50 -3.33 10.54
N ARG A 407 11.02 -3.93 11.62
CA ARG A 407 10.32 -4.97 12.38
C ARG A 407 9.10 -4.42 13.14
N ILE A 408 9.25 -3.28 13.83
CA ILE A 408 8.19 -2.71 14.67
C ILE A 408 7.12 -2.03 13.82
N PHE A 409 7.55 -1.31 12.80
CA PHE A 409 6.67 -0.51 11.95
C PHE A 409 6.97 -0.71 10.46
N PRO A 410 6.63 -1.88 9.90
CA PRO A 410 6.86 -2.16 8.49
C PRO A 410 6.01 -1.23 7.61
N PRO A 411 6.59 -0.56 6.59
CA PRO A 411 5.84 0.31 5.69
C PRO A 411 4.73 -0.43 4.91
N THR A 412 4.93 -1.73 4.65
CA THR A 412 3.94 -2.61 4.03
C THR A 412 3.56 -3.73 5.01
N PRO A 413 2.59 -3.49 5.92
CA PRO A 413 2.31 -4.41 7.02
C PRO A 413 1.54 -5.66 6.61
N THR A 414 1.09 -5.75 5.37
CA THR A 414 0.34 -6.91 4.86
C THR A 414 1.16 -7.72 3.88
N GLY A 415 0.97 -9.03 3.87
CA GLY A 415 1.56 -9.90 2.87
C GLY A 415 1.01 -9.62 1.46
N LEU A 416 1.81 -9.95 0.47
CA LEU A 416 1.48 -9.82 -0.95
C LEU A 416 0.88 -11.14 -1.45
N PRO A 417 -0.44 -11.25 -1.68
CA PRO A 417 -1.08 -12.53 -1.92
C PRO A 417 -0.65 -13.17 -3.25
N ARG A 418 -0.29 -14.45 -3.15
CA ARG A 418 0.03 -15.33 -4.26
C ARG A 418 -1.01 -16.44 -4.33
N ILE A 419 -1.27 -16.96 -5.51
CA ILE A 419 -2.19 -18.09 -5.72
C ILE A 419 -1.38 -19.37 -5.77
N VAL A 420 -1.81 -20.37 -5.02
CA VAL A 420 -1.22 -21.71 -5.08
C VAL A 420 -1.66 -22.37 -6.39
N ASP A 421 -0.72 -23.04 -7.07
CA ASP A 421 -0.96 -23.75 -8.34
C ASP A 421 -2.11 -24.76 -8.22
N ALA A 422 -2.73 -25.11 -9.35
CA ALA A 422 -3.94 -25.94 -9.39
C ALA A 422 -3.78 -27.29 -8.68
N ASP A 423 -2.58 -27.86 -8.73
CA ASP A 423 -2.26 -29.16 -8.11
C ASP A 423 -2.04 -29.09 -6.59
N GLY A 424 -2.09 -27.87 -6.01
CA GLY A 424 -1.72 -27.63 -4.62
C GLY A 424 -0.21 -27.58 -4.40
N ASP A 425 0.22 -27.18 -3.20
CA ASP A 425 1.64 -27.12 -2.85
C ASP A 425 1.86 -27.24 -1.33
N MET A 426 3.08 -27.64 -0.96
CA MET A 426 3.53 -27.63 0.43
C MET A 426 4.05 -26.24 0.80
N VAL A 427 3.47 -25.64 1.84
CA VAL A 427 3.90 -24.36 2.40
C VAL A 427 4.18 -24.55 3.89
N ALA A 428 5.42 -24.36 4.32
CA ALA A 428 5.87 -24.58 5.71
C ALA A 428 5.34 -25.92 6.28
N GLY A 429 5.59 -27.03 5.58
CA GLY A 429 5.19 -28.36 6.01
C GLY A 429 3.68 -28.65 5.98
N LYS A 430 2.85 -27.73 5.47
CA LYS A 430 1.39 -27.90 5.38
C LYS A 430 0.93 -27.92 3.92
N TRP A 431 0.10 -28.92 3.59
CA TRP A 431 -0.50 -28.99 2.25
C TRP A 431 -1.58 -27.93 2.07
N VAL A 432 -1.40 -27.06 1.08
CA VAL A 432 -2.34 -26.01 0.69
C VAL A 432 -2.98 -26.37 -0.66
N PRO A 433 -4.30 -26.46 -0.75
CA PRO A 433 -5.00 -26.76 -2.00
C PRO A 433 -4.76 -25.69 -3.06
N GLY A 434 -4.90 -26.07 -4.35
CA GLY A 434 -4.79 -25.15 -5.47
C GLY A 434 -5.86 -24.07 -5.48
N GLY A 435 -5.53 -22.93 -6.07
CA GLY A 435 -6.42 -21.75 -6.16
C GLY A 435 -6.57 -20.95 -4.85
N VAL A 436 -5.93 -21.40 -3.76
CA VAL A 436 -5.90 -20.68 -2.48
C VAL A 436 -4.91 -19.55 -2.54
N CYS A 437 -5.29 -18.37 -2.01
CA CYS A 437 -4.34 -17.29 -1.79
C CYS A 437 -3.51 -17.60 -0.54
N SER A 438 -2.19 -17.48 -0.68
CA SER A 438 -1.25 -17.56 0.43
C SER A 438 -0.46 -16.28 0.52
N GLN A 439 -0.28 -15.77 1.74
CA GLN A 439 0.55 -14.59 1.99
C GLN A 439 1.34 -14.76 3.28
N SER A 440 2.48 -14.06 3.34
CA SER A 440 3.25 -13.86 4.56
C SER A 440 3.41 -12.35 4.80
N PRO A 441 3.07 -11.83 5.99
CA PRO A 441 3.00 -10.39 6.23
C PRO A 441 4.34 -9.66 6.21
N SER A 442 5.47 -10.36 6.30
CA SER A 442 6.80 -9.73 6.21
C SER A 442 7.88 -10.75 5.94
N ASP A 443 9.02 -10.25 5.48
CA ASP A 443 10.26 -11.01 5.26
C ASP A 443 10.91 -11.48 6.57
N ASN A 444 10.43 -10.97 7.71
CA ASN A 444 11.00 -11.29 9.01
C ASN A 444 10.01 -12.15 9.83
N PRO A 445 10.29 -13.45 9.99
CA PRO A 445 9.45 -14.36 10.78
C PRO A 445 9.35 -13.93 12.25
N ASN A 446 10.32 -13.15 12.74
CA ASN A 446 10.34 -12.67 14.13
C ASN A 446 9.40 -11.48 14.40
N LEU A 447 8.79 -10.88 13.36
CA LEU A 447 7.79 -9.81 13.52
C LEU A 447 6.60 -10.23 14.38
N TYR A 448 6.23 -11.50 14.30
CA TYR A 448 5.04 -12.06 14.96
C TYR A 448 5.36 -13.10 16.03
N ASN A 449 6.64 -13.43 16.23
CA ASN A 449 7.02 -14.42 17.24
C ASN A 449 7.11 -13.74 18.62
N PRO A 450 6.18 -14.06 19.55
CA PRO A 450 6.19 -13.47 20.89
C PRO A 450 7.41 -13.89 21.72
N ASN A 451 8.10 -14.97 21.33
CA ASN A 451 9.26 -15.50 22.06
C ASN A 451 10.59 -14.86 21.64
N THR A 452 10.62 -14.04 20.59
CA THR A 452 11.82 -13.28 20.18
C THR A 452 11.84 -11.89 20.82
N ASN A 453 11.83 -11.83 22.15
CA ASN A 453 12.15 -10.60 22.89
C ASN A 453 13.64 -10.18 22.77
N THR A 454 14.39 -10.82 21.89
CA THR A 454 15.76 -10.44 21.57
C THR A 454 15.78 -9.44 20.42
N SER A 455 15.34 -8.20 20.68
CA SER A 455 15.71 -7.07 19.84
C SER A 455 17.24 -7.02 19.76
N PRO A 456 17.84 -6.90 18.56
CA PRO A 456 19.27 -6.66 18.42
C PRO A 456 19.74 -5.44 19.24
N CYS A 457 18.86 -4.46 19.46
CA CYS A 457 19.12 -3.28 20.30
C CYS A 457 19.18 -3.58 21.80
N ASN A 458 18.72 -4.75 22.26
CA ASN A 458 18.73 -5.14 23.67
C ASN A 458 19.88 -6.06 24.05
N ARG A 459 20.81 -6.39 23.14
CA ARG A 459 22.05 -7.06 23.54
C ARG A 459 22.94 -6.05 24.28
N PRO A 460 23.56 -6.48 25.40
CA PRO A 460 24.40 -5.62 26.25
C PRO A 460 25.60 -5.06 25.50
#